data_676b21ba7de4661556d75fb4a2a69c82
#
_entry.id   676b21ba7de4661556d75fb4a2a69c82
#
_cell.length_a   1.000
_cell.length_b   1.000
_cell.length_c   1.000
_cell.angle_alpha   90.00
_cell.angle_beta   90.00
_cell.angle_gamma   90.00
#
_symmetry.space_group_name_H-M   'P 1'
#
loop_
_entity.id
_entity.type
_entity.pdbx_description
1 polymer ?
#
loop_
_entity_poly.entity_id
_entity_poly.type
_entity_poly.pdbx_seq_one_letter_code
_entity_poly.pdbx_strand_id
1 'polypeptide(L)'
;MRILVFLFSMISLNGICQFSNYWIEKNDFTGGKRERSVAFSIENLGYICSGVNTSEVSLNDLWVYNPNTDSWEQKANLPGSVRRNAIGFSINGIGYVGMGMDSVIASESIPLNDFWAYNPLDNSWEQKANYPGNGGTGIYFSTAFTADGKGYVCGGKFGANSYSNELWEYKPSIDQWSQRTNFPGGVRYQLSSFTIDNKGYVGLGVNQDVYKKDFYVYNPGSNQWSQIQDFPTERGSASSFSIFNRGYICLGTNGGLLGDLIEYNPEINQWTAKCSYSGSERKCAVSFVINNRAYVGTGKGYSGKKDSMHEYFPENTLGVQDISNLSQTLIYPNPTSDIVNVRSYNNDAIQLIDSRGNIIQSIFNPEKLEKIDLSMLPKGIYFIKSIDFEEKIILE
;
A
#
# COMPACT_ATOMS: atom_id res chain seq x y z
N MET A 1 25.72 22.66 62.46
CA MET A 1 25.61 22.81 60.98
C MET A 1 25.04 21.49 60.42
N ARG A 2 23.70 21.41 60.20
CA ARG A 2 23.05 20.23 59.71
C ARG A 2 22.88 20.40 58.20
N ILE A 3 23.52 19.50 57.44
CA ILE A 3 23.41 19.43 55.98
C ILE A 3 22.11 18.69 55.67
N LEU A 4 21.18 19.39 55.03
CA LEU A 4 19.92 18.82 54.49
C LEU A 4 20.25 18.25 53.10
N VAL A 5 20.25 16.94 52.96
CA VAL A 5 20.36 16.26 51.65
C VAL A 5 18.96 16.15 51.07
N PHE A 6 18.70 16.90 49.99
CA PHE A 6 17.51 16.72 49.18
C PHE A 6 17.73 15.51 48.23
N LEU A 7 17.03 14.42 48.53
CA LEU A 7 16.85 13.34 47.53
C LEU A 7 15.84 13.82 46.49
N PHE A 8 16.32 14.11 45.30
CA PHE A 8 15.44 14.17 44.11
C PHE A 8 15.07 12.74 43.70
N SER A 9 13.84 12.34 43.97
CA SER A 9 13.27 11.14 43.35
C SER A 9 13.05 11.45 41.85
N MET A 10 13.89 10.89 40.99
CA MET A 10 13.59 10.81 39.56
C MET A 10 12.36 9.91 39.38
N ILE A 11 11.21 10.51 39.19
CA ILE A 11 10.05 9.84 38.63
C ILE A 11 10.43 9.55 37.15
N SER A 12 10.79 8.32 36.85
CA SER A 12 10.88 7.84 35.48
C SER A 12 9.48 7.89 34.91
N LEU A 13 9.17 8.93 34.12
CA LEU A 13 8.09 8.85 33.16
C LEU A 13 8.46 7.73 32.18
N ASN A 14 7.91 6.55 32.39
CA ASN A 14 7.80 5.55 31.33
C ASN A 14 6.86 6.14 30.27
N GLY A 15 7.40 6.98 29.41
CA GLY A 15 6.74 7.35 28.18
C GLY A 15 6.50 6.06 27.41
N ILE A 16 5.24 5.73 27.16
CA ILE A 16 4.87 4.72 26.18
C ILE A 16 5.48 5.22 24.87
N CYS A 17 6.61 4.64 24.48
CA CYS A 17 7.20 4.87 23.16
C CYS A 17 6.18 4.36 22.17
N GLN A 18 5.38 5.27 21.63
CA GLN A 18 4.47 4.96 20.52
C GLN A 18 5.38 4.68 19.33
N PHE A 19 5.67 3.39 19.10
CA PHE A 19 6.48 2.95 17.98
C PHE A 19 5.73 3.27 16.69
N SER A 20 6.11 4.37 16.08
CA SER A 20 5.65 4.77 14.76
C SER A 20 6.86 4.87 13.84
N ASN A 21 6.66 4.70 12.53
CA ASN A 21 7.70 4.79 11.53
C ASN A 21 8.77 3.69 11.66
N TYR A 22 8.32 2.42 11.62
CA TYR A 22 9.18 1.24 11.69
C TYR A 22 8.68 0.11 10.78
N TRP A 23 9.51 -0.90 10.58
CA TRP A 23 9.22 -2.08 9.77
C TRP A 23 9.18 -3.34 10.63
N ILE A 24 8.29 -4.28 10.28
CA ILE A 24 8.24 -5.64 10.85
C ILE A 24 8.39 -6.64 9.72
N GLU A 25 9.26 -7.62 9.91
CA GLU A 25 9.38 -8.77 9.01
C GLU A 25 8.12 -9.64 9.08
N LYS A 26 7.64 -10.08 7.93
CA LYS A 26 6.48 -10.96 7.78
C LYS A 26 6.93 -12.28 7.16
N ASN A 27 6.05 -13.26 7.19
CA ASN A 27 6.33 -14.53 6.52
C ASN A 27 6.69 -14.30 5.05
N ASP A 28 7.73 -14.98 4.62
CA ASP A 28 8.22 -14.91 3.25
C ASP A 28 7.12 -15.26 2.24
N PHE A 29 7.20 -14.65 1.08
CA PHE A 29 6.30 -14.94 -0.02
C PHE A 29 6.47 -16.38 -0.52
N THR A 30 5.45 -17.21 -0.31
CA THR A 30 5.50 -18.66 -0.63
C THR A 30 5.53 -18.97 -2.13
N GLY A 31 5.19 -18.02 -3.01
CA GLY A 31 5.34 -18.14 -4.45
C GLY A 31 6.80 -18.16 -4.93
N GLY A 32 7.77 -18.01 -4.00
CA GLY A 32 9.21 -18.14 -4.23
C GLY A 32 9.88 -16.82 -4.70
N LYS A 33 11.21 -16.85 -4.67
CA LYS A 33 12.07 -15.71 -4.98
C LYS A 33 11.84 -15.18 -6.39
N ARG A 34 11.48 -13.90 -6.50
CA ARG A 34 11.16 -13.26 -7.78
C ARG A 34 11.35 -11.75 -7.76
N GLU A 35 11.37 -11.17 -8.94
CA GLU A 35 11.35 -9.72 -9.18
C GLU A 35 10.36 -9.37 -10.28
N ARG A 36 10.04 -8.07 -10.44
CA ARG A 36 9.21 -7.56 -11.55
C ARG A 36 7.79 -8.15 -11.59
N SER A 37 7.29 -8.56 -10.44
CA SER A 37 5.90 -8.92 -10.23
C SER A 37 5.03 -7.66 -10.16
N VAL A 38 3.73 -7.84 -10.25
CA VAL A 38 2.75 -6.82 -9.98
C VAL A 38 2.06 -7.11 -8.65
N ALA A 39 1.65 -6.07 -7.92
CA ALA A 39 0.88 -6.22 -6.70
C ALA A 39 -0.24 -5.20 -6.60
N PHE A 40 -1.29 -5.56 -5.88
CA PHE A 40 -2.45 -4.72 -5.57
C PHE A 40 -3.14 -5.24 -4.32
N SER A 41 -4.04 -4.46 -3.75
CA SER A 41 -4.91 -4.90 -2.64
C SER A 41 -6.37 -4.90 -3.09
N ILE A 42 -7.13 -5.88 -2.60
CA ILE A 42 -8.58 -5.88 -2.66
C ILE A 42 -9.08 -6.03 -1.23
N GLU A 43 -9.85 -5.05 -0.76
CA GLU A 43 -10.30 -5.00 0.64
C GLU A 43 -9.14 -5.13 1.62
N ASN A 44 -9.16 -6.13 2.48
CA ASN A 44 -8.15 -6.37 3.52
C ASN A 44 -7.12 -7.45 3.13
N LEU A 45 -6.97 -7.73 1.85
CA LEU A 45 -6.06 -8.75 1.32
C LEU A 45 -5.08 -8.14 0.29
N GLY A 46 -3.84 -8.63 0.31
CA GLY A 46 -2.81 -8.25 -0.67
C GLY A 46 -2.64 -9.32 -1.74
N TYR A 47 -2.36 -8.92 -2.96
CA TYR A 47 -2.18 -9.84 -4.09
C TYR A 47 -0.84 -9.61 -4.77
N ILE A 48 -0.15 -10.70 -5.12
CA ILE A 48 1.05 -10.69 -5.98
C ILE A 48 0.79 -11.59 -7.18
N CYS A 49 1.04 -11.07 -8.38
CA CYS A 49 0.84 -11.80 -9.63
C CYS A 49 2.10 -11.73 -10.50
N SER A 50 2.39 -12.82 -11.22
CA SER A 50 3.40 -12.82 -12.28
C SER A 50 4.84 -12.57 -11.77
N GLY A 51 5.71 -12.00 -12.64
CA GLY A 51 7.11 -11.73 -12.34
C GLY A 51 8.06 -12.74 -12.93
N VAL A 52 9.32 -12.71 -12.52
CA VAL A 52 10.36 -13.62 -13.01
C VAL A 52 11.11 -14.28 -11.84
N ASN A 53 11.20 -15.61 -11.84
CA ASN A 53 11.84 -16.39 -10.80
C ASN A 53 13.37 -16.45 -10.92
N THR A 54 14.03 -17.18 -10.03
CA THR A 54 15.51 -17.33 -10.03
C THR A 54 16.08 -18.04 -11.25
N SER A 55 15.27 -18.82 -11.96
CA SER A 55 15.64 -19.49 -13.21
C SER A 55 15.39 -18.65 -14.47
N GLU A 56 15.12 -17.33 -14.30
CA GLU A 56 14.79 -16.36 -15.36
C GLU A 56 13.50 -16.72 -16.14
N VAL A 57 12.62 -17.55 -15.57
CA VAL A 57 11.32 -17.92 -16.14
C VAL A 57 10.27 -16.92 -15.69
N SER A 58 9.54 -16.32 -16.63
CA SER A 58 8.37 -15.50 -16.35
C SER A 58 7.19 -16.34 -15.89
N LEU A 59 6.34 -15.80 -15.04
CA LEU A 59 5.27 -16.48 -14.35
C LEU A 59 3.90 -15.85 -14.68
N ASN A 60 2.81 -16.57 -14.39
CA ASN A 60 1.43 -16.06 -14.48
C ASN A 60 0.60 -16.45 -13.24
N ASP A 61 1.25 -16.93 -12.17
CA ASP A 61 0.59 -17.28 -10.92
C ASP A 61 0.02 -16.05 -10.21
N LEU A 62 -1.06 -16.25 -9.45
CA LEU A 62 -1.64 -15.25 -8.55
C LEU A 62 -1.63 -15.82 -7.13
N TRP A 63 -1.21 -15.00 -6.19
CA TRP A 63 -1.15 -15.32 -4.76
C TRP A 63 -1.86 -14.24 -3.96
N VAL A 64 -2.57 -14.66 -2.90
CA VAL A 64 -3.22 -13.76 -1.95
C VAL A 64 -2.54 -13.87 -0.59
N TYR A 65 -2.34 -12.73 0.05
CA TYR A 65 -1.82 -12.57 1.41
C TYR A 65 -2.94 -12.16 2.36
N ASN A 66 -3.05 -12.89 3.47
CA ASN A 66 -3.94 -12.53 4.57
C ASN A 66 -3.10 -12.02 5.76
N PRO A 67 -3.19 -10.73 6.13
CA PRO A 67 -2.41 -10.16 7.21
C PRO A 67 -2.78 -10.68 8.59
N ASN A 68 -4.02 -11.17 8.79
CA ASN A 68 -4.48 -11.68 10.07
C ASN A 68 -3.85 -13.03 10.43
N THR A 69 -3.52 -13.84 9.42
CA THR A 69 -2.89 -15.16 9.58
C THR A 69 -1.43 -15.17 9.16
N ASP A 70 -0.93 -14.02 8.63
CA ASP A 70 0.41 -13.88 8.05
C ASP A 70 0.75 -15.03 7.09
N SER A 71 -0.16 -15.32 6.16
CA SER A 71 -0.06 -16.47 5.26
C SER A 71 -0.45 -16.15 3.82
N TRP A 72 0.11 -16.94 2.90
CA TRP A 72 -0.11 -16.87 1.47
C TRP A 72 -0.89 -18.06 0.96
N GLU A 73 -1.78 -17.83 0.00
CA GLU A 73 -2.55 -18.85 -0.70
C GLU A 73 -2.52 -18.60 -2.21
N GLN A 74 -2.31 -19.66 -2.99
CA GLN A 74 -2.37 -19.54 -4.44
C GLN A 74 -3.82 -19.51 -4.93
N LYS A 75 -4.10 -18.60 -5.87
CA LYS A 75 -5.39 -18.42 -6.54
C LYS A 75 -5.30 -18.83 -8.01
N ALA A 76 -6.40 -18.69 -8.75
CA ALA A 76 -6.43 -18.99 -10.19
C ALA A 76 -5.36 -18.20 -10.94
N ASN A 77 -4.53 -18.87 -11.70
CA ASN A 77 -3.49 -18.25 -12.50
C ASN A 77 -4.09 -17.31 -13.56
N LEU A 78 -3.38 -16.23 -13.88
CA LEU A 78 -3.70 -15.34 -14.98
C LEU A 78 -3.77 -16.16 -16.30
N PRO A 79 -4.89 -16.12 -17.05
CA PRO A 79 -5.04 -16.95 -18.25
C PRO A 79 -4.16 -16.52 -19.43
N GLY A 80 -3.71 -15.27 -19.45
CA GLY A 80 -2.79 -14.76 -20.48
C GLY A 80 -1.38 -15.34 -20.39
N SER A 81 -0.51 -14.91 -21.30
CA SER A 81 0.90 -15.33 -21.31
C SER A 81 1.59 -15.07 -19.97
N VAL A 82 2.58 -15.90 -19.65
CA VAL A 82 3.52 -15.61 -18.56
C VAL A 82 4.17 -14.25 -18.78
N ARG A 83 4.36 -13.48 -17.72
CA ARG A 83 4.79 -12.08 -17.87
C ARG A 83 5.59 -11.53 -16.71
N ARG A 84 6.36 -10.50 -16.99
CA ARG A 84 7.05 -9.65 -16.03
C ARG A 84 6.91 -8.20 -16.42
N ASN A 85 7.19 -7.26 -15.50
CA ASN A 85 7.04 -5.81 -15.74
C ASN A 85 5.63 -5.42 -16.21
N ALA A 86 4.62 -6.15 -15.77
CA ALA A 86 3.20 -5.87 -15.98
C ALA A 86 2.75 -4.71 -15.09
N ILE A 87 1.53 -4.23 -15.32
CA ILE A 87 0.84 -3.31 -14.41
C ILE A 87 -0.28 -4.03 -13.67
N GLY A 88 -0.64 -3.52 -12.49
CA GLY A 88 -1.82 -3.98 -11.77
C GLY A 88 -2.32 -2.92 -10.81
N PHE A 89 -3.62 -2.96 -10.58
CA PHE A 89 -4.36 -2.13 -9.64
C PHE A 89 -5.70 -2.78 -9.30
N SER A 90 -6.41 -2.24 -8.32
CA SER A 90 -7.77 -2.67 -8.00
C SER A 90 -8.76 -1.52 -8.08
N ILE A 91 -10.00 -1.81 -8.50
CA ILE A 91 -11.12 -0.87 -8.56
C ILE A 91 -12.37 -1.62 -8.13
N ASN A 92 -13.09 -1.10 -7.14
CA ASN A 92 -14.40 -1.62 -6.68
C ASN A 92 -14.37 -3.14 -6.39
N GLY A 93 -13.36 -3.62 -5.70
CA GLY A 93 -13.24 -5.04 -5.32
C GLY A 93 -12.77 -5.98 -6.43
N ILE A 94 -12.42 -5.48 -7.60
CA ILE A 94 -11.87 -6.24 -8.74
C ILE A 94 -10.40 -5.89 -8.93
N GLY A 95 -9.54 -6.91 -9.07
CA GLY A 95 -8.13 -6.74 -9.43
C GLY A 95 -7.96 -6.68 -10.95
N TYR A 96 -7.08 -5.83 -11.43
CA TYR A 96 -6.76 -5.70 -12.85
C TYR A 96 -5.27 -5.94 -13.06
N VAL A 97 -4.92 -6.79 -14.03
CA VAL A 97 -3.53 -7.09 -14.43
C VAL A 97 -3.43 -7.11 -15.94
N GLY A 98 -2.37 -6.52 -16.50
CA GLY A 98 -2.17 -6.61 -17.92
C GLY A 98 -0.84 -6.04 -18.40
N MET A 99 -0.67 -6.00 -19.71
CA MET A 99 0.57 -5.56 -20.36
C MET A 99 1.77 -6.35 -19.85
N GLY A 100 2.97 -5.74 -19.80
CA GLY A 100 4.20 -6.44 -19.43
C GLY A 100 4.87 -7.04 -20.65
N MET A 101 5.76 -7.99 -20.43
CA MET A 101 6.48 -8.66 -21.49
C MET A 101 6.55 -10.17 -21.26
N ASP A 102 6.39 -10.93 -22.32
CA ASP A 102 6.73 -12.34 -22.39
C ASP A 102 8.20 -12.51 -22.76
N SER A 103 8.90 -13.42 -22.08
CA SER A 103 10.32 -13.68 -22.32
C SER A 103 10.56 -15.07 -22.93
N VAL A 104 9.54 -15.78 -23.34
CA VAL A 104 9.63 -17.21 -23.72
C VAL A 104 10.22 -17.43 -25.10
N ILE A 105 10.27 -16.44 -25.97
CA ILE A 105 10.78 -16.63 -27.34
C ILE A 105 12.08 -15.86 -27.53
N ALA A 106 13.19 -16.61 -27.52
CA ALA A 106 14.51 -16.29 -28.07
C ALA A 106 14.87 -14.78 -28.15
N SER A 107 15.62 -14.27 -27.19
CA SER A 107 16.31 -12.96 -27.24
C SER A 107 15.46 -11.69 -27.50
N GLU A 108 14.21 -11.77 -27.88
CA GLU A 108 13.34 -10.62 -28.10
C GLU A 108 12.23 -10.56 -27.03
N SER A 109 12.16 -9.40 -26.36
CA SER A 109 11.07 -9.09 -25.44
C SER A 109 9.84 -8.72 -26.24
N ILE A 110 8.77 -9.52 -26.13
CA ILE A 110 7.48 -9.23 -26.79
C ILE A 110 6.63 -8.45 -25.79
N PRO A 111 6.34 -7.16 -26.06
CA PRO A 111 5.38 -6.41 -25.25
C PRO A 111 3.99 -7.01 -25.38
N LEU A 112 3.25 -7.07 -24.27
CA LEU A 112 1.89 -7.55 -24.22
C LEU A 112 0.93 -6.35 -24.11
N ASN A 113 -0.26 -6.48 -24.69
CA ASN A 113 -1.34 -5.49 -24.62
C ASN A 113 -2.64 -6.04 -24.03
N ASP A 114 -2.70 -7.34 -23.72
CA ASP A 114 -3.85 -7.96 -23.11
C ASP A 114 -4.08 -7.43 -21.68
N PHE A 115 -5.34 -7.39 -21.27
CA PHE A 115 -5.77 -6.85 -19.99
C PHE A 115 -6.85 -7.73 -19.38
N TRP A 116 -6.77 -8.01 -18.10
CA TRP A 116 -7.54 -9.01 -17.40
C TRP A 116 -8.09 -8.47 -16.08
N ALA A 117 -9.32 -8.82 -15.75
CA ALA A 117 -9.97 -8.54 -14.48
C ALA A 117 -10.08 -9.83 -13.66
N TYR A 118 -9.67 -9.77 -12.39
CA TYR A 118 -9.77 -10.85 -11.41
C TYR A 118 -10.90 -10.57 -10.43
N ASN A 119 -11.85 -11.47 -10.32
CA ASN A 119 -12.91 -11.46 -9.32
C ASN A 119 -12.55 -12.38 -8.16
N PRO A 120 -12.30 -11.87 -6.93
CA PRO A 120 -11.95 -12.71 -5.79
C PRO A 120 -13.11 -13.56 -5.26
N LEU A 121 -14.38 -13.20 -5.54
CA LEU A 121 -15.54 -13.90 -5.02
C LEU A 121 -15.71 -15.30 -5.61
N ASP A 122 -15.38 -15.46 -6.89
CA ASP A 122 -15.47 -16.72 -7.63
C ASP A 122 -14.10 -17.24 -8.09
N ASN A 123 -13.02 -16.55 -7.71
CA ASN A 123 -11.64 -16.91 -8.07
C ASN A 123 -11.46 -17.06 -9.58
N SER A 124 -12.01 -16.14 -10.38
CA SER A 124 -12.01 -16.20 -11.83
C SER A 124 -11.41 -14.97 -12.50
N TRP A 125 -11.01 -15.13 -13.74
CA TRP A 125 -10.48 -14.07 -14.60
C TRP A 125 -11.38 -13.83 -15.80
N GLU A 126 -11.54 -12.58 -16.19
CA GLU A 126 -12.22 -12.14 -17.39
C GLU A 126 -11.29 -11.27 -18.24
N GLN A 127 -11.19 -11.55 -19.54
CA GLN A 127 -10.44 -10.68 -20.45
C GLN A 127 -11.20 -9.38 -20.68
N LYS A 128 -10.52 -8.27 -20.63
CA LYS A 128 -11.03 -6.92 -20.87
C LYS A 128 -10.44 -6.34 -22.16
N ALA A 129 -10.92 -5.17 -22.55
CA ALA A 129 -10.43 -4.47 -23.73
C ALA A 129 -8.91 -4.31 -23.66
N ASN A 130 -8.21 -4.74 -24.71
CA ASN A 130 -6.77 -4.65 -24.80
C ASN A 130 -6.29 -3.19 -24.73
N TYR A 131 -5.13 -2.98 -24.14
CA TYR A 131 -4.45 -1.68 -24.09
C TYR A 131 -4.14 -1.18 -25.51
N PRO A 132 -4.63 0.00 -25.92
CA PRO A 132 -4.49 0.48 -27.30
C PRO A 132 -3.25 1.36 -27.53
N GLY A 133 -2.52 1.72 -26.47
CA GLY A 133 -1.39 2.65 -26.56
C GLY A 133 -0.25 2.17 -27.45
N ASN A 134 0.53 3.12 -27.94
CA ASN A 134 1.64 2.87 -28.86
C ASN A 134 1.23 2.06 -30.11
N GLY A 135 0.02 2.32 -30.63
CA GLY A 135 -0.54 1.61 -31.78
C GLY A 135 -0.93 0.15 -31.49
N GLY A 136 -1.20 -0.20 -30.22
CA GLY A 136 -1.62 -1.54 -29.81
C GLY A 136 -0.47 -2.56 -29.70
N THR A 137 0.77 -2.11 -29.75
CA THR A 137 1.95 -3.02 -29.66
C THR A 137 2.20 -3.57 -28.26
N GLY A 138 1.48 -3.05 -27.25
CA GLY A 138 1.70 -3.39 -25.85
C GLY A 138 2.78 -2.52 -25.19
N ILE A 139 2.95 -2.71 -23.89
CA ILE A 139 3.90 -1.91 -23.10
C ILE A 139 4.37 -2.66 -21.84
N TYR A 140 5.60 -2.41 -21.41
CA TYR A 140 6.17 -2.96 -20.18
C TYR A 140 7.00 -1.90 -19.45
N PHE A 141 7.26 -2.11 -18.14
CA PHE A 141 7.90 -1.12 -17.27
C PHE A 141 7.15 0.22 -17.19
N SER A 142 5.84 0.20 -17.46
CA SER A 142 4.95 1.33 -17.18
C SER A 142 4.65 1.41 -15.69
N THR A 143 4.08 2.52 -15.27
CA THR A 143 3.45 2.66 -13.96
C THR A 143 1.94 2.77 -14.11
N ALA A 144 1.21 2.45 -13.01
CA ALA A 144 -0.25 2.56 -13.01
C ALA A 144 -0.75 3.10 -11.67
N PHE A 145 -1.84 3.85 -11.71
CA PHE A 145 -2.55 4.38 -10.55
C PHE A 145 -4.06 4.37 -10.77
N THR A 146 -4.84 4.54 -9.71
CA THR A 146 -6.29 4.62 -9.79
C THR A 146 -6.77 5.98 -9.25
N ALA A 147 -7.79 6.55 -9.90
CA ALA A 147 -8.45 7.76 -9.44
C ALA A 147 -9.89 7.78 -9.97
N ASP A 148 -10.84 8.28 -9.18
CA ASP A 148 -12.26 8.41 -9.55
C ASP A 148 -12.88 7.12 -10.12
N GLY A 149 -12.54 5.95 -9.55
CA GLY A 149 -13.04 4.66 -9.99
C GLY A 149 -12.54 4.21 -11.36
N LYS A 150 -11.43 4.75 -11.84
CA LYS A 150 -10.78 4.44 -13.10
C LYS A 150 -9.32 4.07 -12.90
N GLY A 151 -8.77 3.27 -13.82
CA GLY A 151 -7.35 2.94 -13.88
C GLY A 151 -6.60 3.81 -14.88
N TYR A 152 -5.37 4.13 -14.58
CA TYR A 152 -4.49 4.93 -15.44
C TYR A 152 -3.17 4.21 -15.65
N VAL A 153 -2.67 4.18 -16.88
CA VAL A 153 -1.37 3.60 -17.27
C VAL A 153 -0.52 4.69 -17.91
N CYS A 154 0.71 4.86 -17.42
CA CYS A 154 1.57 5.96 -17.82
C CYS A 154 2.97 5.49 -18.17
N GLY A 155 3.52 6.02 -19.27
CA GLY A 155 4.89 5.77 -19.70
C GLY A 155 5.16 4.31 -20.04
N GLY A 156 6.43 3.90 -20.01
CA GLY A 156 6.86 2.52 -20.25
C GLY A 156 7.67 2.35 -21.52
N LYS A 157 7.91 1.09 -21.88
CA LYS A 157 8.76 0.67 -22.98
C LYS A 157 7.98 -0.27 -23.92
N PHE A 158 8.06 -0.08 -25.22
CA PHE A 158 7.36 -0.90 -26.22
C PHE A 158 8.28 -1.44 -27.33
N GLY A 159 9.58 -1.33 -27.15
CA GLY A 159 10.62 -1.84 -28.03
C GLY A 159 12.00 -1.66 -27.40
N ALA A 160 13.05 -2.09 -28.06
CA ALA A 160 14.42 -2.06 -27.53
C ALA A 160 14.84 -0.64 -27.10
N ASN A 161 14.55 0.36 -27.93
CA ASN A 161 14.85 1.79 -27.69
C ASN A 161 13.61 2.68 -27.85
N SER A 162 12.43 2.12 -27.67
CA SER A 162 11.15 2.82 -27.84
C SER A 162 10.47 3.01 -26.50
N TYR A 163 10.26 4.25 -26.12
CA TYR A 163 9.73 4.65 -24.82
C TYR A 163 8.49 5.52 -25.00
N SER A 164 7.54 5.41 -24.09
CA SER A 164 6.29 6.16 -24.11
C SER A 164 6.27 7.25 -23.04
N ASN A 165 5.47 8.29 -23.29
CA ASN A 165 4.97 9.23 -22.27
C ASN A 165 3.44 9.32 -22.33
N GLU A 166 2.79 8.40 -23.02
CA GLU A 166 1.33 8.38 -23.08
C GLU A 166 0.72 8.13 -21.70
N LEU A 167 -0.45 8.74 -21.47
CA LEU A 167 -1.34 8.45 -20.35
C LEU A 167 -2.64 7.90 -20.92
N TRP A 168 -3.03 6.72 -20.49
CA TRP A 168 -4.26 6.07 -20.87
C TRP A 168 -5.15 5.82 -19.65
N GLU A 169 -6.43 6.19 -19.76
CA GLU A 169 -7.48 5.95 -18.78
C GLU A 169 -8.29 4.74 -19.17
N TYR A 170 -8.47 3.79 -18.26
CA TYR A 170 -9.41 2.67 -18.38
C TYR A 170 -10.64 2.93 -17.53
N LYS A 171 -11.84 2.85 -18.15
CA LYS A 171 -13.12 2.98 -17.49
C LYS A 171 -13.82 1.62 -17.38
N PRO A 172 -13.83 0.97 -16.20
CA PRO A 172 -14.36 -0.38 -16.03
C PRO A 172 -15.84 -0.52 -16.38
N SER A 173 -16.67 0.51 -16.13
CA SER A 173 -18.12 0.46 -16.34
C SER A 173 -18.55 0.28 -17.79
N ILE A 174 -17.67 0.54 -18.75
CA ILE A 174 -17.93 0.42 -20.20
C ILE A 174 -16.82 -0.36 -20.91
N ASP A 175 -15.84 -0.91 -20.17
CA ASP A 175 -14.71 -1.65 -20.70
C ASP A 175 -13.98 -0.93 -21.85
N GLN A 176 -13.60 0.34 -21.63
CA GLN A 176 -12.97 1.18 -22.66
C GLN A 176 -11.74 1.93 -22.15
N TRP A 177 -10.78 2.10 -23.06
CA TRP A 177 -9.60 2.93 -22.91
C TRP A 177 -9.78 4.28 -23.60
N SER A 178 -9.24 5.34 -23.00
CA SER A 178 -9.20 6.69 -23.58
C SER A 178 -7.86 7.32 -23.32
N GLN A 179 -7.24 7.87 -24.36
CA GLN A 179 -6.00 8.63 -24.19
C GLN A 179 -6.27 9.94 -23.47
N ARG A 180 -5.37 10.31 -22.56
CA ARG A 180 -5.38 11.54 -21.79
C ARG A 180 -4.17 12.40 -22.14
N THR A 181 -4.04 13.57 -21.50
CA THR A 181 -2.87 14.44 -21.68
C THR A 181 -1.60 13.69 -21.31
N ASN A 182 -0.66 13.61 -22.25
CA ASN A 182 0.59 12.88 -22.07
C ASN A 182 1.39 13.41 -20.88
N PHE A 183 2.17 12.53 -20.26
CA PHE A 183 3.06 12.85 -19.17
C PHE A 183 4.11 13.90 -19.58
N PRO A 184 4.17 15.07 -18.90
CA PRO A 184 5.02 16.18 -19.34
C PRO A 184 6.51 15.97 -19.07
N GLY A 185 6.86 15.00 -18.19
CA GLY A 185 8.27 14.67 -17.91
C GLY A 185 9.00 13.96 -19.06
N GLY A 186 8.32 13.76 -20.21
CA GLY A 186 8.89 13.13 -21.40
C GLY A 186 8.84 11.60 -21.34
N VAL A 187 9.33 10.97 -22.41
CA VAL A 187 9.32 9.51 -22.55
C VAL A 187 10.24 8.86 -21.52
N ARG A 188 9.76 7.82 -20.83
CA ARG A 188 10.54 7.07 -19.83
C ARG A 188 9.88 5.75 -19.42
N TYR A 189 10.62 4.88 -18.76
CA TYR A 189 10.22 3.60 -18.23
C TYR A 189 10.69 3.46 -16.77
N GLN A 190 10.19 2.44 -16.02
CA GLN A 190 10.50 2.24 -14.59
C GLN A 190 10.09 3.42 -13.70
N LEU A 191 8.99 4.11 -14.07
CA LEU A 191 8.40 5.17 -13.28
C LEU A 191 7.81 4.61 -11.99
N SER A 192 7.57 5.51 -11.03
CA SER A 192 6.79 5.24 -9.82
C SER A 192 5.54 6.09 -9.80
N SER A 193 4.45 5.57 -9.22
CA SER A 193 3.21 6.31 -9.05
C SER A 193 2.47 5.93 -7.77
N PHE A 194 1.73 6.88 -7.23
CA PHE A 194 0.80 6.68 -6.12
C PHE A 194 -0.41 7.63 -6.28
N THR A 195 -1.46 7.38 -5.50
CA THR A 195 -2.68 8.19 -5.53
C THR A 195 -2.88 8.89 -4.19
N ILE A 196 -3.19 10.19 -4.22
CA ILE A 196 -3.67 10.97 -3.07
C ILE A 196 -4.85 11.82 -3.54
N ASP A 197 -5.97 11.82 -2.79
CA ASP A 197 -7.17 12.63 -3.07
C ASP A 197 -7.64 12.54 -4.52
N ASN A 198 -7.79 11.31 -5.05
CA ASN A 198 -8.21 11.05 -6.43
C ASN A 198 -7.34 11.73 -7.51
N LYS A 199 -6.07 12.00 -7.21
CA LYS A 199 -5.07 12.50 -8.15
C LYS A 199 -3.92 11.53 -8.26
N GLY A 200 -3.44 11.31 -9.48
CA GLY A 200 -2.28 10.45 -9.74
C GLY A 200 -0.97 11.25 -9.62
N TYR A 201 -0.06 10.76 -8.83
CA TYR A 201 1.30 11.30 -8.70
C TYR A 201 2.26 10.39 -9.45
N VAL A 202 3.00 10.92 -10.40
CA VAL A 202 3.89 10.14 -11.29
C VAL A 202 5.24 10.84 -11.42
N GLY A 203 6.32 10.08 -11.34
CA GLY A 203 7.66 10.62 -11.50
C GLY A 203 8.75 9.55 -11.57
N LEU A 204 10.00 9.98 -11.41
CA LEU A 204 11.16 9.09 -11.45
C LEU A 204 11.31 8.38 -12.79
N GLY A 205 11.99 7.22 -12.79
CA GLY A 205 12.17 6.40 -14.00
C GLY A 205 13.42 6.74 -14.77
N VAL A 206 13.52 6.18 -15.98
CA VAL A 206 14.73 6.20 -16.81
C VAL A 206 14.37 6.61 -18.23
N ASN A 207 15.20 7.47 -18.81
CA ASN A 207 15.17 7.78 -20.23
C ASN A 207 16.60 7.68 -20.78
N GLN A 208 16.83 6.80 -21.76
CA GLN A 208 18.14 6.58 -22.38
C GLN A 208 19.26 6.43 -21.32
N ASP A 209 19.03 5.54 -20.35
CA ASP A 209 19.92 5.22 -19.22
C ASP A 209 20.18 6.37 -18.23
N VAL A 210 19.47 7.50 -18.37
CA VAL A 210 19.51 8.62 -17.43
C VAL A 210 18.35 8.52 -16.46
N TYR A 211 18.65 8.32 -15.19
CA TYR A 211 17.66 8.35 -14.10
C TYR A 211 17.09 9.76 -13.93
N LYS A 212 15.82 9.83 -13.60
CA LYS A 212 15.06 11.08 -13.40
C LYS A 212 14.59 11.21 -11.96
N LYS A 213 14.35 12.47 -11.51
CA LYS A 213 13.88 12.78 -10.17
C LYS A 213 12.64 13.70 -10.16
N ASP A 214 12.27 14.25 -11.31
CA ASP A 214 11.10 15.10 -11.44
C ASP A 214 9.80 14.32 -11.16
N PHE A 215 8.83 15.01 -10.56
CA PHE A 215 7.55 14.45 -10.17
C PHE A 215 6.41 15.38 -10.55
N TYR A 216 5.27 14.80 -10.92
CA TYR A 216 4.10 15.51 -11.39
C TYR A 216 2.83 14.95 -10.77
N VAL A 217 1.84 15.82 -10.56
CA VAL A 217 0.49 15.42 -10.18
C VAL A 217 -0.46 15.58 -11.37
N TYR A 218 -1.24 14.55 -11.65
CA TYR A 218 -2.31 14.52 -12.63
C TYR A 218 -3.67 14.71 -11.96
N ASN A 219 -4.45 15.66 -12.45
CA ASN A 219 -5.83 15.85 -12.03
C ASN A 219 -6.78 15.30 -13.10
N PRO A 220 -7.48 14.17 -12.85
CA PRO A 220 -8.40 13.57 -13.81
C PRO A 220 -9.56 14.49 -14.22
N GLY A 221 -10.07 15.29 -13.29
CA GLY A 221 -11.21 16.20 -13.53
C GLY A 221 -10.91 17.29 -14.55
N SER A 222 -9.67 17.82 -14.56
CA SER A 222 -9.23 18.83 -15.54
C SER A 222 -8.42 18.27 -16.69
N ASN A 223 -8.03 17.01 -16.65
CA ASN A 223 -7.09 16.37 -17.60
C ASN A 223 -5.77 17.14 -17.72
N GLN A 224 -5.24 17.63 -16.60
CA GLN A 224 -4.04 18.47 -16.57
C GLN A 224 -2.99 17.92 -15.61
N TRP A 225 -1.72 18.17 -15.93
CA TRP A 225 -0.55 17.90 -15.12
C TRP A 225 -0.02 19.17 -14.48
N SER A 226 0.49 19.05 -13.26
CA SER A 226 1.28 20.12 -12.60
C SER A 226 2.54 19.50 -12.02
N GLN A 227 3.67 20.19 -12.16
CA GLN A 227 4.90 19.75 -11.52
C GLN A 227 4.83 20.02 -10.02
N ILE A 228 5.32 19.08 -9.22
CA ILE A 228 5.50 19.22 -7.78
C ILE A 228 6.99 19.26 -7.45
N GLN A 229 7.34 19.35 -6.16
CA GLN A 229 8.73 19.27 -5.71
C GLN A 229 9.41 18.03 -6.27
N ASP A 230 10.59 18.18 -6.87
CA ASP A 230 11.42 17.07 -7.31
C ASP A 230 11.72 16.11 -6.15
N PHE A 231 11.76 14.83 -6.45
CA PHE A 231 12.23 13.83 -5.49
C PHE A 231 13.71 14.07 -5.16
N PRO A 232 14.19 13.81 -3.93
CA PRO A 232 15.56 14.17 -3.51
C PRO A 232 16.67 13.56 -4.37
N THR A 233 16.47 12.33 -4.87
CA THR A 233 17.48 11.61 -5.66
C THR A 233 16.83 10.92 -6.86
N GLU A 234 17.50 10.95 -8.02
CA GLU A 234 17.05 10.22 -9.19
C GLU A 234 17.02 8.71 -8.93
N ARG A 235 16.05 7.99 -9.53
CA ARG A 235 15.96 6.51 -9.47
C ARG A 235 14.97 5.92 -10.47
N GLY A 236 15.05 4.62 -10.66
CA GLY A 236 14.07 3.80 -11.37
C GLY A 236 13.77 2.52 -10.60
N SER A 237 12.72 1.81 -11.00
CA SER A 237 12.32 0.53 -10.40
C SER A 237 12.12 0.58 -8.87
N ALA A 238 11.68 1.71 -8.34
CA ALA A 238 11.31 1.88 -6.95
C ALA A 238 9.90 1.32 -6.69
N SER A 239 9.62 0.95 -5.46
CA SER A 239 8.28 0.64 -4.96
C SER A 239 7.62 1.92 -4.48
N SER A 240 6.29 2.03 -4.65
CA SER A 240 5.53 3.22 -4.27
C SER A 240 4.15 2.85 -3.72
N PHE A 241 3.67 3.61 -2.76
CA PHE A 241 2.37 3.43 -2.14
C PHE A 241 1.86 4.73 -1.52
N SER A 242 0.61 4.75 -1.09
CA SER A 242 0.04 5.87 -0.33
C SER A 242 -0.65 5.40 0.94
N ILE A 243 -0.49 6.15 2.04
CA ILE A 243 -1.12 5.93 3.34
C ILE A 243 -1.45 7.30 3.93
N PHE A 244 -2.65 7.48 4.50
CA PHE A 244 -3.08 8.70 5.20
C PHE A 244 -2.82 10.00 4.41
N ASN A 245 -3.21 10.04 3.14
CA ASN A 245 -2.97 11.18 2.26
C ASN A 245 -1.49 11.60 2.16
N ARG A 246 -0.58 10.64 2.29
CA ARG A 246 0.86 10.78 2.06
C ARG A 246 1.29 9.78 0.99
N GLY A 247 2.20 10.20 0.11
CA GLY A 247 2.83 9.33 -0.88
C GLY A 247 4.17 8.83 -0.38
N TYR A 248 4.54 7.61 -0.72
CA TYR A 248 5.80 7.00 -0.29
C TYR A 248 6.52 6.39 -1.48
N ILE A 249 7.83 6.60 -1.51
CA ILE A 249 8.75 5.95 -2.44
C ILE A 249 9.83 5.25 -1.63
N CYS A 250 10.07 3.99 -1.91
CA CYS A 250 11.15 3.24 -1.28
C CYS A 250 11.91 2.37 -2.28
N LEU A 251 13.15 2.02 -1.93
CA LEU A 251 13.95 1.10 -2.72
C LEU A 251 14.29 1.65 -4.12
N GLY A 252 14.60 0.74 -5.07
CA GLY A 252 14.93 1.11 -6.44
C GLY A 252 16.43 1.15 -6.72
N THR A 253 16.81 1.83 -7.80
CA THR A 253 18.22 1.94 -8.24
C THR A 253 18.48 3.26 -8.94
N ASN A 254 19.70 3.78 -8.77
CA ASN A 254 20.27 4.90 -9.52
C ASN A 254 21.68 4.56 -10.03
N GLY A 255 21.94 3.27 -10.28
CA GLY A 255 23.23 2.67 -10.54
C GLY A 255 23.65 1.73 -9.41
N GLY A 256 23.39 2.08 -8.13
CA GLY A 256 23.41 1.21 -6.96
C GLY A 256 22.00 0.83 -6.50
N LEU A 257 21.85 -0.17 -5.65
CA LEU A 257 20.57 -0.50 -5.01
C LEU A 257 20.33 0.46 -3.84
N LEU A 258 19.07 0.79 -3.60
CA LEU A 258 18.64 1.73 -2.58
C LEU A 258 17.76 1.03 -1.54
N GLY A 259 17.81 1.52 -0.28
CA GLY A 259 17.06 0.98 0.86
C GLY A 259 16.29 2.04 1.65
N ASP A 260 16.27 3.28 1.19
CA ASP A 260 15.58 4.39 1.83
C ASP A 260 14.05 4.32 1.67
N LEU A 261 13.34 5.00 2.56
CA LEU A 261 11.92 5.31 2.46
C LEU A 261 11.75 6.82 2.58
N ILE A 262 11.04 7.42 1.63
CA ILE A 262 10.82 8.87 1.58
C ILE A 262 9.33 9.15 1.39
N GLU A 263 8.77 9.98 2.27
CA GLU A 263 7.37 10.39 2.29
C GLU A 263 7.18 11.74 1.60
N TYR A 264 6.12 11.86 0.81
CA TYR A 264 5.62 13.11 0.25
C TYR A 264 4.42 13.63 1.02
N ASN A 265 4.50 14.88 1.45
CA ASN A 265 3.38 15.62 2.03
C ASN A 265 2.81 16.62 1.00
N PRO A 266 1.59 16.42 0.46
CA PRO A 266 1.01 17.32 -0.54
C PRO A 266 0.64 18.70 -0.02
N GLU A 267 0.37 18.85 1.29
CA GLU A 267 -0.04 20.12 1.90
C GLU A 267 1.09 21.17 1.87
N ILE A 268 2.32 20.71 2.05
CA ILE A 268 3.51 21.59 2.07
C ILE A 268 4.41 21.35 0.85
N ASN A 269 4.03 20.44 -0.07
CA ASN A 269 4.79 20.06 -1.26
C ASN A 269 6.25 19.71 -0.95
N GLN A 270 6.47 18.80 0.01
CA GLN A 270 7.82 18.41 0.46
C GLN A 270 7.99 16.90 0.61
N TRP A 271 9.21 16.45 0.37
CA TRP A 271 9.67 15.09 0.60
C TRP A 271 10.47 15.00 1.91
N THR A 272 10.22 14.00 2.75
CA THR A 272 10.87 13.79 4.05
C THR A 272 11.32 12.34 4.19
N ALA A 273 12.57 12.12 4.58
CA ALA A 273 13.08 10.78 4.84
C ALA A 273 12.40 10.16 6.08
N LYS A 274 12.06 8.90 5.98
CA LYS A 274 11.51 8.05 7.05
C LYS A 274 12.47 6.91 7.38
N CYS A 275 12.07 6.01 8.29
CA CYS A 275 12.85 4.84 8.63
C CYS A 275 13.10 3.98 7.40
N SER A 276 14.36 3.77 7.05
CA SER A 276 14.76 2.96 5.91
C SER A 276 14.19 1.55 5.99
N TYR A 277 14.00 0.93 4.83
CA TYR A 277 13.51 -0.43 4.72
C TYR A 277 14.38 -1.40 5.52
N SER A 278 13.77 -2.19 6.41
CA SER A 278 14.53 -3.08 7.32
C SER A 278 15.12 -4.32 6.64
N GLY A 279 14.63 -4.66 5.44
CA GLY A 279 15.23 -5.71 4.62
C GLY A 279 16.46 -5.20 3.84
N SER A 280 17.04 -6.05 3.01
CA SER A 280 18.16 -5.65 2.17
C SER A 280 17.73 -4.72 1.03
N GLU A 281 18.62 -3.82 0.64
CA GLU A 281 18.49 -2.95 -0.52
C GLU A 281 18.14 -3.74 -1.78
N ARG A 282 17.20 -3.23 -2.58
CA ARG A 282 16.69 -3.95 -3.75
C ARG A 282 15.95 -3.05 -4.73
N LYS A 283 15.72 -3.57 -5.93
CA LYS A 283 14.89 -2.95 -6.97
C LYS A 283 13.82 -3.92 -7.47
N CYS A 284 12.83 -3.40 -8.19
CA CYS A 284 11.74 -4.21 -8.76
C CYS A 284 11.00 -5.04 -7.71
N ALA A 285 10.92 -4.54 -6.49
CA ALA A 285 10.11 -5.08 -5.41
C ALA A 285 8.64 -4.68 -5.63
N VAL A 286 7.73 -5.43 -5.03
CA VAL A 286 6.30 -5.10 -5.00
C VAL A 286 5.95 -4.32 -3.74
N SER A 287 4.84 -3.58 -3.81
CA SER A 287 4.20 -2.96 -2.64
C SER A 287 2.69 -3.00 -2.78
N PHE A 288 2.00 -3.17 -1.66
CA PHE A 288 0.54 -3.02 -1.54
C PHE A 288 0.19 -2.51 -0.14
N VAL A 289 -1.01 -1.94 0.00
CA VAL A 289 -1.47 -1.35 1.27
C VAL A 289 -2.73 -2.06 1.75
N ILE A 290 -2.74 -2.45 3.02
CA ILE A 290 -3.89 -3.02 3.71
C ILE A 290 -4.05 -2.28 5.04
N ASN A 291 -5.24 -1.76 5.34
CA ASN A 291 -5.55 -1.12 6.63
C ASN A 291 -4.50 -0.07 7.05
N ASN A 292 -4.10 0.82 6.13
CA ASN A 292 -3.09 1.85 6.37
C ASN A 292 -1.71 1.30 6.80
N ARG A 293 -1.36 0.11 6.34
CA ARG A 293 -0.03 -0.52 6.46
C ARG A 293 0.47 -0.87 5.07
N ALA A 294 1.72 -0.56 4.77
CA ALA A 294 2.31 -0.99 3.52
C ALA A 294 3.07 -2.30 3.71
N TYR A 295 2.88 -3.19 2.77
CA TYR A 295 3.64 -4.45 2.66
C TYR A 295 4.55 -4.33 1.45
N VAL A 296 5.85 -4.52 1.67
CA VAL A 296 6.88 -4.38 0.63
C VAL A 296 7.75 -5.62 0.64
N GLY A 297 8.03 -6.19 -0.53
CA GLY A 297 8.88 -7.37 -0.60
C GLY A 297 9.17 -7.87 -2.01
N THR A 298 9.66 -9.09 -2.12
CA THR A 298 10.23 -9.66 -3.34
C THR A 298 11.35 -8.77 -3.93
N GLY A 299 11.56 -8.75 -5.24
CA GLY A 299 12.55 -7.87 -5.89
C GLY A 299 13.95 -8.49 -5.99
N LYS A 300 14.93 -7.69 -6.44
CA LYS A 300 16.30 -8.13 -6.66
C LYS A 300 17.29 -7.30 -5.85
N GLY A 301 17.96 -7.95 -4.90
CA GLY A 301 19.06 -7.43 -4.11
C GLY A 301 20.42 -7.82 -4.72
N TYR A 302 21.51 -7.42 -4.06
CA TYR A 302 22.87 -7.77 -4.47
C TYR A 302 23.11 -9.30 -4.48
N SER A 303 22.51 -10.03 -3.54
CA SER A 303 22.60 -11.50 -3.45
C SER A 303 21.53 -12.25 -4.27
N GLY A 304 20.89 -11.59 -5.26
CA GLY A 304 19.87 -12.19 -6.12
C GLY A 304 18.43 -11.83 -5.74
N LYS A 305 17.47 -12.54 -6.35
CA LYS A 305 16.04 -12.33 -6.13
C LYS A 305 15.61 -12.71 -4.73
N LYS A 306 14.56 -12.06 -4.22
CA LYS A 306 14.08 -12.17 -2.85
C LYS A 306 12.64 -12.65 -2.80
N ASP A 307 12.26 -13.24 -1.68
CA ASP A 307 10.92 -13.62 -1.26
C ASP A 307 10.48 -12.93 0.04
N SER A 308 11.44 -12.31 0.78
CA SER A 308 11.14 -11.66 2.06
C SER A 308 10.14 -10.51 1.90
N MET A 309 9.22 -10.41 2.89
CA MET A 309 8.18 -9.40 2.99
C MET A 309 8.30 -8.63 4.30
N HIS A 310 8.01 -7.34 4.26
CA HIS A 310 8.04 -6.47 5.45
C HIS A 310 6.82 -5.56 5.47
N GLU A 311 6.26 -5.37 6.65
CA GLU A 311 5.13 -4.47 6.92
C GLU A 311 5.67 -3.16 7.50
N TYR A 312 5.25 -2.03 6.91
CA TYR A 312 5.57 -0.68 7.36
C TYR A 312 4.46 -0.09 8.21
N PHE A 313 4.83 0.42 9.36
CA PHE A 313 3.99 1.13 10.31
C PHE A 313 4.29 2.63 10.19
N PRO A 314 3.46 3.42 9.50
CA PRO A 314 3.69 4.84 9.35
C PRO A 314 3.55 5.57 10.68
N GLU A 315 4.18 6.72 10.76
CA GLU A 315 3.93 7.66 11.83
C GLU A 315 2.48 8.13 11.76
N ASN A 316 1.74 7.94 12.82
CA ASN A 316 0.36 8.39 12.91
C ASN A 316 0.39 9.90 13.16
N THR A 317 0.74 10.69 12.14
CA THR A 317 0.59 12.14 12.18
C THR A 317 -0.89 12.48 12.02
N LEU A 318 -1.67 12.20 13.05
CA LEU A 318 -2.97 12.80 13.19
C LEU A 318 -2.72 14.30 13.42
N GLY A 319 -2.80 15.08 12.37
CA GLY A 319 -2.94 16.52 12.49
C GLY A 319 -4.17 16.82 13.36
N VAL A 320 -4.15 17.92 14.09
CA VAL A 320 -5.26 18.36 14.95
C VAL A 320 -6.60 18.43 14.20
N GLN A 321 -6.60 18.45 12.87
CA GLN A 321 -7.80 18.41 12.01
C GLN A 321 -8.34 16.99 11.73
N ASP A 322 -7.52 15.96 11.79
CA ASP A 322 -7.96 14.57 11.53
C ASP A 322 -8.68 13.94 12.73
N ILE A 323 -8.58 14.54 13.91
CA ILE A 323 -9.27 14.11 15.12
C ILE A 323 -10.81 14.23 14.97
N SER A 324 -11.29 15.09 14.08
CA SER A 324 -12.73 15.27 13.83
C SER A 324 -13.36 14.14 12.99
N ASN A 325 -12.57 13.31 12.32
CA ASN A 325 -13.03 12.19 11.47
C ASN A 325 -12.74 10.80 12.04
N LEU A 326 -12.06 10.70 13.19
CA LEU A 326 -11.86 9.43 13.90
C LEU A 326 -13.03 9.20 14.85
N SER A 327 -14.16 8.79 14.30
CA SER A 327 -15.30 8.24 15.07
C SER A 327 -15.05 6.80 15.50
N GLN A 328 -13.81 6.31 15.54
CA GLN A 328 -13.51 4.97 16.04
C GLN A 328 -13.18 5.02 17.52
N THR A 329 -14.11 4.51 18.31
CA THR A 329 -13.91 4.20 19.72
C THR A 329 -12.82 3.15 19.84
N LEU A 330 -11.78 3.41 20.63
CA LEU A 330 -10.72 2.45 20.94
C LEU A 330 -10.99 1.82 22.28
N ILE A 331 -11.02 0.49 22.32
CA ILE A 331 -11.24 -0.31 23.53
C ILE A 331 -10.03 -1.20 23.76
N TYR A 332 -9.34 -1.02 24.90
CA TYR A 332 -8.13 -1.79 25.19
C TYR A 332 -7.83 -1.87 26.71
N PRO A 333 -7.15 -2.93 27.15
CA PRO A 333 -6.81 -4.14 26.43
C PRO A 333 -8.05 -4.98 26.14
N ASN A 334 -8.03 -5.79 25.10
CA ASN A 334 -9.05 -6.77 24.78
C ASN A 334 -8.37 -7.97 24.09
N PRO A 335 -8.25 -9.15 24.73
CA PRO A 335 -8.81 -9.52 26.04
C PRO A 335 -8.28 -8.71 27.24
N THR A 336 -9.03 -8.73 28.33
CA THR A 336 -8.67 -8.06 29.61
C THR A 336 -8.95 -8.98 30.80
N SER A 337 -8.21 -8.78 31.90
CA SER A 337 -8.42 -9.51 33.15
C SER A 337 -9.31 -8.77 34.14
N ASP A 338 -9.34 -7.42 34.06
CA ASP A 338 -10.00 -6.61 35.08
C ASP A 338 -10.50 -5.25 34.58
N ILE A 339 -9.66 -4.46 33.90
CA ILE A 339 -9.99 -3.10 33.49
C ILE A 339 -9.91 -2.96 31.97
N VAL A 340 -10.91 -2.32 31.38
CA VAL A 340 -10.89 -1.91 29.99
C VAL A 340 -10.96 -0.39 29.88
N ASN A 341 -10.12 0.18 29.03
CA ASN A 341 -10.14 1.60 28.70
C ASN A 341 -10.98 1.80 27.43
N VAL A 342 -11.94 2.69 27.51
CA VAL A 342 -12.79 3.09 26.37
C VAL A 342 -12.47 4.53 26.03
N ARG A 343 -11.86 4.76 24.88
CA ARG A 343 -11.65 6.10 24.36
C ARG A 343 -12.83 6.46 23.46
N SER A 344 -13.72 7.33 23.96
CA SER A 344 -14.82 7.88 23.19
C SER A 344 -14.52 9.31 22.75
N TYR A 345 -14.89 9.66 21.53
CA TYR A 345 -14.73 11.01 20.98
C TYR A 345 -16.02 11.82 21.02
N ASN A 346 -17.15 11.15 21.25
CA ASN A 346 -18.47 11.76 21.43
C ASN A 346 -18.87 11.65 22.90
N ASN A 347 -19.63 12.61 23.41
CA ASN A 347 -20.15 12.57 24.79
C ASN A 347 -21.40 11.67 24.91
N ASP A 348 -21.54 10.69 24.03
CA ASP A 348 -22.67 9.76 24.03
C ASP A 348 -22.55 8.74 25.15
N ALA A 349 -23.66 8.34 25.72
CA ALA A 349 -23.69 7.35 26.78
C ALA A 349 -23.06 6.02 26.31
N ILE A 350 -22.22 5.44 27.18
CA ILE A 350 -21.60 4.14 26.99
C ILE A 350 -22.35 3.11 27.86
N GLN A 351 -22.67 1.95 27.29
CA GLN A 351 -23.31 0.85 27.99
C GLN A 351 -22.41 -0.39 27.95
N LEU A 352 -22.23 -1.03 29.11
CA LEU A 352 -21.65 -2.36 29.22
C LEU A 352 -22.81 -3.37 29.26
N ILE A 353 -22.77 -4.39 28.39
CA ILE A 353 -23.86 -5.33 28.16
C ILE A 353 -23.32 -6.76 28.28
N ASP A 354 -24.07 -7.67 28.89
CA ASP A 354 -23.75 -9.10 28.94
C ASP A 354 -24.04 -9.82 27.60
N SER A 355 -23.62 -11.07 27.47
CA SER A 355 -23.84 -11.89 26.27
C SER A 355 -25.33 -12.21 25.99
N ARG A 356 -26.25 -11.88 26.88
CA ARG A 356 -27.68 -12.04 26.73
C ARG A 356 -28.39 -10.74 26.38
N GLY A 357 -27.64 -9.62 26.30
CA GLY A 357 -28.17 -8.30 25.98
C GLY A 357 -28.65 -7.48 27.19
N ASN A 358 -28.35 -7.93 28.43
CA ASN A 358 -28.73 -7.16 29.64
C ASN A 358 -27.67 -6.06 29.88
N ILE A 359 -28.14 -4.85 30.15
CA ILE A 359 -27.27 -3.73 30.50
C ILE A 359 -26.78 -3.94 31.94
N ILE A 360 -25.46 -4.03 32.11
CA ILE A 360 -24.79 -4.15 33.42
C ILE A 360 -24.51 -2.76 33.99
N GLN A 361 -24.03 -1.84 33.14
CA GLN A 361 -23.64 -0.49 33.54
C GLN A 361 -23.97 0.51 32.42
N SER A 362 -24.33 1.73 32.77
CA SER A 362 -24.45 2.85 31.86
C SER A 362 -23.65 4.03 32.39
N ILE A 363 -22.81 4.62 31.54
CA ILE A 363 -21.99 5.78 31.85
C ILE A 363 -22.52 6.93 30.97
N PHE A 364 -23.00 7.98 31.62
CA PHE A 364 -23.49 9.18 30.95
C PHE A 364 -22.44 10.26 30.99
N ASN A 365 -22.22 10.96 29.85
CA ASN A 365 -21.18 11.97 29.67
C ASN A 365 -19.78 11.41 29.98
N PRO A 366 -19.33 10.34 29.29
CA PRO A 366 -18.03 9.72 29.56
C PRO A 366 -16.90 10.71 29.33
N GLU A 367 -15.83 10.56 30.11
CA GLU A 367 -14.58 11.26 29.83
C GLU A 367 -13.98 10.78 28.49
N LYS A 368 -13.09 11.57 27.89
CA LYS A 368 -12.41 11.19 26.65
C LYS A 368 -11.69 9.83 26.75
N LEU A 369 -11.34 9.40 27.96
CA LEU A 369 -10.79 8.09 28.26
C LEU A 369 -11.49 7.57 29.52
N GLU A 370 -12.54 6.78 29.33
CA GLU A 370 -13.27 6.15 30.40
C GLU A 370 -12.64 4.81 30.79
N LYS A 371 -12.51 4.55 32.08
CA LYS A 371 -12.03 3.26 32.62
C LYS A 371 -13.20 2.48 33.19
N ILE A 372 -13.48 1.32 32.61
CA ILE A 372 -14.53 0.43 33.07
C ILE A 372 -13.90 -0.74 33.83
N ASP A 373 -14.24 -0.86 35.12
CA ASP A 373 -13.77 -1.96 35.96
C ASP A 373 -14.69 -3.17 35.79
N LEU A 374 -14.09 -4.28 35.33
CA LEU A 374 -14.76 -5.56 35.08
C LEU A 374 -14.37 -6.62 36.13
N SER A 375 -13.55 -6.30 37.13
CA SER A 375 -12.96 -7.23 38.09
C SER A 375 -13.98 -8.03 38.91
N MET A 376 -15.19 -7.48 39.09
CA MET A 376 -16.29 -8.13 39.80
C MET A 376 -17.22 -8.95 38.92
N LEU A 377 -16.98 -8.98 37.60
CA LEU A 377 -17.78 -9.71 36.62
C LEU A 377 -17.26 -11.14 36.41
N PRO A 378 -18.12 -12.12 36.12
CA PRO A 378 -17.68 -13.44 35.67
C PRO A 378 -16.86 -13.38 34.37
N LYS A 379 -15.87 -14.25 34.25
CA LYS A 379 -15.15 -14.42 33.00
C LYS A 379 -16.09 -14.75 31.84
N GLY A 380 -15.88 -14.15 30.68
CA GLY A 380 -16.78 -14.33 29.56
C GLY A 380 -16.77 -13.23 28.54
N ILE A 381 -17.81 -13.19 27.72
CA ILE A 381 -17.99 -12.23 26.63
C ILE A 381 -18.96 -11.14 27.08
N TYR A 382 -18.54 -9.90 26.89
CA TYR A 382 -19.31 -8.69 27.11
C TYR A 382 -19.28 -7.80 25.87
N PHE A 383 -20.13 -6.79 25.82
CA PHE A 383 -20.16 -5.81 24.76
C PHE A 383 -20.17 -4.41 25.38
N ILE A 384 -19.41 -3.51 24.76
CA ILE A 384 -19.48 -2.08 25.03
C ILE A 384 -20.18 -1.42 23.84
N LYS A 385 -21.25 -0.71 24.12
CA LYS A 385 -22.15 -0.13 23.13
C LYS A 385 -22.36 1.36 23.37
N SER A 386 -22.40 2.15 22.30
CA SER A 386 -22.89 3.53 22.26
C SER A 386 -23.76 3.71 21.03
N ILE A 387 -24.21 4.94 20.72
CA ILE A 387 -25.02 5.22 19.54
C ILE A 387 -24.27 4.84 18.25
N ASP A 388 -22.96 5.10 18.21
CA ASP A 388 -22.16 4.99 17.01
C ASP A 388 -21.30 3.72 16.93
N PHE A 389 -21.26 2.88 17.97
CA PHE A 389 -20.43 1.66 17.97
C PHE A 389 -20.95 0.57 18.91
N GLU A 390 -20.55 -0.66 18.60
CA GLU A 390 -20.68 -1.83 19.47
C GLU A 390 -19.42 -2.70 19.32
N GLU A 391 -18.71 -2.95 20.43
CA GLU A 391 -17.47 -3.72 20.44
C GLU A 391 -17.53 -4.85 21.47
N LYS A 392 -17.03 -6.03 21.07
CA LYS A 392 -16.96 -7.23 21.89
C LYS A 392 -15.75 -7.16 22.82
N ILE A 393 -15.95 -7.45 24.12
CA ILE A 393 -14.89 -7.58 25.13
C ILE A 393 -14.79 -9.03 25.56
N ILE A 394 -13.56 -9.52 25.73
CA ILE A 394 -13.26 -10.83 26.28
C ILE A 394 -12.62 -10.62 27.66
N LEU A 395 -13.30 -11.05 28.72
CA LEU A 395 -12.79 -11.02 30.10
C LEU A 395 -12.24 -12.40 30.45
N GLU A 396 -10.90 -12.47 30.72
CA GLU A 396 -10.13 -13.68 31.00
C GLU A 396 -9.75 -13.85 32.48
#